data_39208b30448b4c90f605f961a87de831
#
_entry.id   39208b30448b4c90f605f961a87de831
#
_cell.length_a   1.000
_cell.length_b   1.000
_cell.length_c   1.000
_cell.angle_alpha   90.00
_cell.angle_beta   90.00
_cell.angle_gamma   90.00
#
_symmetry.space_group_name_H-M   'P 1'
#
loop_
_entity.id
_entity.type
_entity.pdbx_description
1 polymer ?
#
loop_
_entity_poly.entity_id
_entity_poly.type
_entity_poly.pdbx_seq_one_letter_code
_entity_poly.pdbx_strand_id
1 'polypeptide(L)'
;MLDNEQLEQIQKKLQKNITSKRYCHTIGVMHTSISMAMRYGADLQQAALAGLLHDCAKCLDDKEMLRQCDKYDIPCNKTEKKQPYLLHAKLGACYAAQKYGVEEDAVCSAIRYHTTGRPGMSLLEAIVFTADYIEPNRDMDCKPYPLERIRRTAFFDLNQATGMILKNTLTYLEE
;
A
#
# COMPACT_ATOMS: atom_id res chain seq x y z
N MET A 1 6.82 -8.17 -18.72
CA MET A 1 5.55 -7.42 -18.75
C MET A 1 4.45 -8.40 -18.43
N LEU A 2 3.75 -8.25 -17.27
CA LEU A 2 2.59 -9.08 -16.97
C LEU A 2 1.53 -8.81 -18.04
N ASP A 3 0.96 -9.86 -18.62
CA ASP A 3 -0.20 -9.69 -19.48
C ASP A 3 -1.48 -9.48 -18.65
N ASN A 4 -2.56 -9.10 -19.28
CA ASN A 4 -3.84 -8.86 -18.60
C ASN A 4 -4.36 -10.14 -17.91
N GLU A 5 -4.04 -11.30 -18.46
CA GLU A 5 -4.48 -12.59 -17.92
C GLU A 5 -3.78 -12.90 -16.58
N GLN A 6 -2.48 -12.62 -16.49
CA GLN A 6 -1.72 -12.76 -15.24
C GLN A 6 -2.25 -11.83 -14.14
N LEU A 7 -2.55 -10.57 -14.47
CA LEU A 7 -3.14 -9.63 -13.50
C LEU A 7 -4.51 -10.11 -13.01
N GLU A 8 -5.37 -10.61 -13.91
CA GLU A 8 -6.67 -11.20 -13.52
C GLU A 8 -6.52 -12.42 -12.60
N GLN A 9 -5.55 -13.29 -12.86
CA GLN A 9 -5.27 -14.45 -12.02
C GLN A 9 -4.85 -14.01 -10.61
N ILE A 10 -4.00 -13.00 -10.49
CA ILE A 10 -3.59 -12.41 -9.20
C ILE A 10 -4.81 -11.83 -8.49
N GLN A 11 -5.67 -11.08 -9.18
CA GLN A 11 -6.90 -10.51 -8.62
C GLN A 11 -7.83 -11.61 -8.08
N LYS A 12 -8.10 -12.66 -8.86
CA LYS A 12 -8.95 -13.80 -8.46
C LYS A 12 -8.38 -14.52 -7.24
N LYS A 13 -7.06 -14.68 -7.18
CA LYS A 13 -6.37 -15.29 -6.04
C LYS A 13 -6.45 -14.41 -4.80
N LEU A 14 -6.21 -13.10 -4.93
CA LEU A 14 -6.29 -12.14 -3.83
C LEU A 14 -7.70 -12.07 -3.25
N GLN A 15 -8.73 -12.01 -4.11
CA GLN A 15 -10.13 -11.92 -3.69
C GLN A 15 -10.56 -13.06 -2.76
N LYS A 16 -9.97 -14.26 -2.91
CA LYS A 16 -10.23 -15.41 -2.04
C LYS A 16 -9.57 -15.31 -0.66
N ASN A 17 -8.57 -14.43 -0.51
CA ASN A 17 -7.73 -14.36 0.68
C ASN A 17 -7.99 -13.12 1.55
N ILE A 18 -8.82 -12.18 1.09
CA ILE A 18 -9.17 -10.96 1.81
C ILE A 18 -10.68 -10.75 1.85
N THR A 19 -11.15 -9.91 2.78
CA THR A 19 -12.60 -9.60 2.87
C THR A 19 -13.07 -8.78 1.68
N SER A 20 -14.38 -8.85 1.35
CA SER A 20 -14.98 -8.06 0.26
C SER A 20 -14.76 -6.56 0.44
N LYS A 21 -14.85 -6.04 1.67
CA LYS A 21 -14.56 -4.63 1.97
C LYS A 21 -13.11 -4.28 1.65
N ARG A 22 -12.16 -5.13 2.07
CA ARG A 22 -10.73 -4.93 1.78
C ARG A 22 -10.45 -5.06 0.29
N TYR A 23 -11.09 -5.98 -0.40
CA TYR A 23 -10.94 -6.12 -1.85
C TYR A 23 -11.41 -4.86 -2.60
N CYS A 24 -12.57 -4.30 -2.24
CA CYS A 24 -13.07 -3.07 -2.83
C CYS A 24 -12.08 -1.90 -2.66
N HIS A 25 -11.56 -1.71 -1.44
CA HIS A 25 -10.49 -0.76 -1.16
C HIS A 25 -9.25 -1.00 -2.03
N THR A 26 -8.77 -2.24 -2.08
CA THR A 26 -7.58 -2.62 -2.84
C THR A 26 -7.73 -2.34 -4.34
N ILE A 27 -8.89 -2.59 -4.92
CA ILE A 27 -9.19 -2.22 -6.31
C ILE A 27 -9.18 -0.69 -6.49
N GLY A 28 -9.71 0.06 -5.52
CA GLY A 28 -9.62 1.53 -5.50
C GLY A 28 -8.17 2.02 -5.51
N VAL A 29 -7.32 1.43 -4.65
CA VAL A 29 -5.89 1.75 -4.60
C VAL A 29 -5.17 1.41 -5.90
N MET A 30 -5.45 0.25 -6.49
CA MET A 30 -4.88 -0.16 -7.78
C MET A 30 -5.18 0.88 -8.87
N HIS A 31 -6.45 1.24 -9.06
CA HIS A 31 -6.82 2.20 -10.10
C HIS A 31 -6.28 3.62 -9.84
N THR A 32 -6.25 4.04 -8.57
CA THR A 32 -5.66 5.33 -8.18
C THR A 32 -4.15 5.33 -8.46
N SER A 33 -3.44 4.25 -8.13
CA SER A 33 -2.01 4.09 -8.41
C SER A 33 -1.72 4.15 -9.92
N ILE A 34 -2.51 3.46 -10.75
CA ILE A 34 -2.38 3.52 -12.22
C ILE A 34 -2.59 4.95 -12.71
N SER A 35 -3.65 5.64 -12.24
CA SER A 35 -3.96 7.02 -12.65
C SER A 35 -2.82 7.98 -12.28
N MET A 36 -2.25 7.82 -11.09
CA MET A 36 -1.10 8.62 -10.65
C MET A 36 0.17 8.26 -11.42
N ALA A 37 0.38 6.98 -11.75
CA ALA A 37 1.51 6.53 -12.58
C ALA A 37 1.44 7.16 -13.99
N MET A 38 0.27 7.21 -14.62
CA MET A 38 0.07 7.95 -15.89
C MET A 38 0.42 9.44 -15.73
N ARG A 39 0.01 10.06 -14.63
CA ARG A 39 0.25 11.49 -14.38
C ARG A 39 1.73 11.80 -14.17
N TYR A 40 2.48 10.94 -13.52
CA TYR A 40 3.85 11.18 -13.09
C TYR A 40 4.90 10.44 -13.90
N GLY A 41 4.51 9.65 -14.91
CA GLY A 41 5.43 8.90 -15.77
C GLY A 41 6.08 7.68 -15.10
N ALA A 42 5.39 7.06 -14.14
CA ALA A 42 5.82 5.79 -13.54
C ALA A 42 5.32 4.60 -14.39
N ASP A 43 5.89 3.42 -14.16
CA ASP A 43 5.45 2.19 -14.81
C ASP A 43 4.04 1.80 -14.35
N LEU A 44 3.12 1.64 -15.32
CA LEU A 44 1.70 1.39 -15.04
C LEU A 44 1.47 -0.01 -14.46
N GLN A 45 2.25 -0.99 -14.89
CA GLN A 45 2.10 -2.37 -14.42
C GLN A 45 2.64 -2.53 -13.02
N GLN A 46 3.78 -1.93 -12.72
CA GLN A 46 4.31 -1.89 -11.35
C GLN A 46 3.33 -1.17 -10.41
N ALA A 47 2.73 -0.06 -10.85
CA ALA A 47 1.73 0.66 -10.07
C ALA A 47 0.45 -0.17 -9.84
N ALA A 48 -0.02 -0.89 -10.87
CA ALA A 48 -1.14 -1.80 -10.77
C ALA A 48 -0.88 -2.93 -9.76
N LEU A 49 0.26 -3.60 -9.87
CA LEU A 49 0.66 -4.70 -8.98
C LEU A 49 0.84 -4.24 -7.55
N ALA A 50 1.59 -3.16 -7.34
CA ALA A 50 1.85 -2.65 -6.00
C ALA A 50 0.54 -2.20 -5.32
N GLY A 51 -0.33 -1.48 -6.04
CA GLY A 51 -1.63 -1.07 -5.54
C GLY A 51 -2.57 -2.26 -5.26
N LEU A 52 -2.56 -3.28 -6.12
CA LEU A 52 -3.37 -4.49 -5.94
C LEU A 52 -2.91 -5.33 -4.74
N LEU A 53 -1.61 -5.41 -4.48
CA LEU A 53 -1.04 -6.30 -3.46
C LEU A 53 -0.63 -5.61 -2.16
N HIS A 54 -0.78 -4.26 -2.04
CA HIS A 54 -0.30 -3.52 -0.87
C HIS A 54 -0.82 -4.09 0.46
N ASP A 55 -2.07 -4.51 0.50
CA ASP A 55 -2.77 -5.01 1.70
C ASP A 55 -3.03 -6.55 1.67
N CYS A 56 -2.30 -7.32 0.85
CA CYS A 56 -2.53 -8.76 0.68
C CYS A 56 -2.32 -9.59 1.97
N ALA A 57 -1.64 -9.04 2.98
CA ALA A 57 -1.45 -9.65 4.30
C ALA A 57 -2.31 -9.02 5.42
N LYS A 58 -3.18 -8.03 5.11
CA LYS A 58 -3.90 -7.22 6.10
C LYS A 58 -4.96 -7.97 6.91
N CYS A 59 -5.49 -9.07 6.39
CA CYS A 59 -6.60 -9.82 7.03
C CYS A 59 -6.15 -10.86 8.04
N LEU A 60 -4.86 -10.92 8.40
CA LEU A 60 -4.33 -11.80 9.44
C LEU A 60 -4.54 -11.15 10.81
N ASP A 61 -4.82 -11.98 11.83
CA ASP A 61 -4.77 -11.52 13.22
C ASP A 61 -3.32 -11.33 13.70
N ASP A 62 -3.15 -10.67 14.84
CA ASP A 62 -1.84 -10.31 15.36
C ASP A 62 -0.92 -11.52 15.63
N LYS A 63 -1.48 -12.64 16.10
CA LYS A 63 -0.71 -13.85 16.38
C LYS A 63 -0.22 -14.49 15.09
N GLU A 64 -1.11 -14.59 14.12
CA GLU A 64 -0.78 -15.15 12.81
C GLU A 64 0.20 -14.23 12.07
N MET A 65 0.04 -12.91 12.18
CA MET A 65 0.97 -11.94 11.61
C MET A 65 2.39 -12.17 12.12
N LEU A 66 2.58 -12.27 13.43
CA LEU A 66 3.89 -12.53 14.05
C LEU A 66 4.43 -13.90 13.64
N ARG A 67 3.60 -14.95 13.64
CA ARG A 67 3.98 -16.30 13.23
C ARG A 67 4.45 -16.35 11.77
N GLN A 68 3.78 -15.63 10.89
CA GLN A 68 4.18 -15.56 9.48
C GLN A 68 5.46 -14.76 9.30
N CYS A 69 5.65 -13.65 10.04
CA CYS A 69 6.90 -12.92 10.03
C CYS A 69 8.10 -13.77 10.49
N ASP A 70 7.92 -14.57 11.54
CA ASP A 70 8.94 -15.52 12.02
C ASP A 70 9.25 -16.59 10.95
N LYS A 71 8.20 -17.18 10.35
CA LYS A 71 8.34 -18.19 9.28
C LYS A 71 9.15 -17.70 8.08
N TYR A 72 9.06 -16.42 7.74
CA TYR A 72 9.73 -15.82 6.58
C TYR A 72 10.96 -14.98 6.96
N ASP A 73 11.47 -15.13 8.18
CA ASP A 73 12.63 -14.40 8.72
C ASP A 73 12.50 -12.87 8.56
N ILE A 74 11.29 -12.33 8.70
CA ILE A 74 11.03 -10.88 8.60
C ILE A 74 11.39 -10.22 9.94
N PRO A 75 12.37 -9.29 9.97
CA PRO A 75 12.78 -8.64 11.20
C PRO A 75 11.68 -7.73 11.75
N CYS A 76 11.31 -7.95 13.02
CA CYS A 76 10.30 -7.18 13.74
C CYS A 76 10.97 -6.33 14.83
N ASN A 77 10.77 -5.01 14.79
CA ASN A 77 11.25 -4.09 15.83
C ASN A 77 10.34 -4.11 17.08
N LYS A 78 10.72 -3.34 18.12
CA LYS A 78 9.97 -3.31 19.39
C LYS A 78 8.55 -2.75 19.23
N THR A 79 8.36 -1.75 18.38
CA THR A 79 7.05 -1.14 18.10
C THR A 79 6.15 -2.11 17.34
N GLU A 80 6.67 -2.75 16.31
CA GLU A 80 5.95 -3.75 15.52
C GLU A 80 5.54 -4.99 16.34
N LYS A 81 6.37 -5.41 17.31
CA LYS A 81 5.99 -6.49 18.24
C LYS A 81 4.85 -6.09 19.17
N LYS A 82 4.73 -4.80 19.52
CA LYS A 82 3.62 -4.28 20.34
C LYS A 82 2.36 -4.01 19.51
N GLN A 83 2.51 -3.72 18.24
CA GLN A 83 1.45 -3.39 17.29
C GLN A 83 1.64 -4.21 16.00
N PRO A 84 1.36 -5.53 16.04
CA PRO A 84 1.68 -6.45 14.94
C PRO A 84 0.98 -6.10 13.64
N TYR A 85 -0.16 -5.40 13.68
CA TYR A 85 -0.87 -4.93 12.49
C TYR A 85 0.02 -4.08 11.55
N LEU A 86 1.08 -3.44 12.05
CA LEU A 86 2.03 -2.68 11.23
C LEU A 86 2.88 -3.58 10.32
N LEU A 87 3.01 -4.85 10.68
CA LEU A 87 3.82 -5.81 9.92
C LEU A 87 3.18 -6.23 8.60
N HIS A 88 1.87 -5.93 8.38
CA HIS A 88 1.20 -6.34 7.14
C HIS A 88 1.90 -5.80 5.89
N ALA A 89 2.54 -4.64 5.94
CA ALA A 89 3.27 -4.06 4.82
C ALA A 89 4.55 -4.86 4.51
N LYS A 90 5.33 -5.22 5.52
CA LYS A 90 6.53 -6.06 5.37
C LYS A 90 6.17 -7.48 4.92
N LEU A 91 5.18 -8.07 5.56
CA LEU A 91 4.69 -9.41 5.21
C LEU A 91 4.02 -9.42 3.84
N GLY A 92 3.31 -8.35 3.49
CA GLY A 92 2.70 -8.16 2.18
C GLY A 92 3.73 -8.14 1.05
N ALA A 93 4.85 -7.45 1.24
CA ALA A 93 5.96 -7.47 0.29
C ALA A 93 6.55 -8.89 0.12
N CYS A 94 6.71 -9.62 1.21
CA CYS A 94 7.12 -11.02 1.16
C CYS A 94 6.09 -11.91 0.44
N TYR A 95 4.80 -11.73 0.72
CA TYR A 95 3.73 -12.47 0.06
C TYR A 95 3.63 -12.14 -1.44
N ALA A 96 3.84 -10.88 -1.83
CA ALA A 96 3.90 -10.48 -3.23
C ALA A 96 4.93 -11.33 -4.00
N ALA A 97 6.12 -11.45 -3.46
CA ALA A 97 7.17 -12.31 -4.05
C ALA A 97 6.83 -13.80 -3.96
N GLN A 98 6.57 -14.32 -2.76
CA GLN A 98 6.50 -15.77 -2.51
C GLN A 98 5.18 -16.41 -2.93
N LYS A 99 4.08 -15.67 -2.85
CA LYS A 99 2.73 -16.21 -3.12
C LYS A 99 2.16 -15.73 -4.45
N TYR A 100 2.54 -14.54 -4.91
CA TYR A 100 1.97 -13.94 -6.12
C TYR A 100 2.97 -13.86 -7.28
N GLY A 101 4.23 -14.27 -7.07
CA GLY A 101 5.25 -14.37 -8.11
C GLY A 101 5.75 -13.02 -8.61
N VAL A 102 5.70 -11.99 -7.76
CA VAL A 102 6.25 -10.66 -8.09
C VAL A 102 7.76 -10.70 -7.93
N GLU A 103 8.48 -10.44 -9.01
CA GLU A 103 9.94 -10.45 -9.05
C GLU A 103 10.55 -9.04 -8.95
N GLU A 104 9.74 -8.02 -9.19
CA GLU A 104 10.20 -6.63 -9.25
C GLU A 104 10.41 -6.04 -7.84
N ASP A 105 11.66 -5.79 -7.48
CA ASP A 105 12.04 -5.18 -6.20
C ASP A 105 11.32 -3.85 -5.95
N ALA A 106 11.08 -3.05 -6.99
CA ALA A 106 10.36 -1.78 -6.89
C ALA A 106 8.93 -1.96 -6.40
N VAL A 107 8.22 -3.01 -6.87
CA VAL A 107 6.85 -3.35 -6.44
C VAL A 107 6.86 -3.80 -4.99
N CYS A 108 7.77 -4.71 -4.63
CA CYS A 108 7.93 -5.19 -3.26
C CYS A 108 8.27 -4.04 -2.29
N SER A 109 9.12 -3.10 -2.71
CA SER A 109 9.47 -1.92 -1.92
C SER A 109 8.26 -0.99 -1.73
N ALA A 110 7.49 -0.73 -2.78
CA ALA A 110 6.27 0.08 -2.67
C ALA A 110 5.25 -0.54 -1.71
N ILE A 111 5.06 -1.85 -1.76
CA ILE A 111 4.22 -2.59 -0.81
C ILE A 111 4.76 -2.45 0.61
N ARG A 112 6.07 -2.62 0.80
CA ARG A 112 6.71 -2.57 2.12
C ARG A 112 6.55 -1.23 2.83
N TYR A 113 6.55 -0.13 2.09
CA TYR A 113 6.56 1.22 2.66
C TYR A 113 5.23 1.97 2.50
N HIS A 114 4.16 1.32 2.00
CA HIS A 114 2.89 1.99 1.75
C HIS A 114 2.20 2.54 3.01
N THR A 115 2.46 1.98 4.20
CA THR A 115 1.81 2.40 5.45
C THR A 115 2.58 3.52 6.17
N THR A 116 3.89 3.37 6.30
CA THR A 116 4.71 4.29 7.11
C THR A 116 5.50 5.29 6.28
N GLY A 117 5.66 5.02 5.00
CA GLY A 117 6.65 5.70 4.18
C GLY A 117 8.07 5.45 4.64
N ARG A 118 9.02 6.12 4.03
CA ARG A 118 10.42 6.20 4.44
C ARG A 118 11.08 7.47 3.89
N PRO A 119 12.22 7.92 4.44
CA PRO A 119 13.01 8.96 3.80
C PRO A 119 13.47 8.52 2.40
N GLY A 120 13.38 9.42 1.42
CA GLY A 120 13.81 9.16 0.05
C GLY A 120 12.96 8.10 -0.68
N MET A 121 11.64 8.10 -0.47
CA MET A 121 10.73 7.24 -1.25
C MET A 121 10.97 7.40 -2.75
N SER A 122 10.99 6.28 -3.47
CA SER A 122 10.93 6.28 -4.94
C SER A 122 9.59 6.82 -5.43
N LEU A 123 9.50 7.14 -6.73
CA LEU A 123 8.24 7.61 -7.33
C LEU A 123 7.11 6.59 -7.12
N LEU A 124 7.37 5.31 -7.32
CA LEU A 124 6.38 4.25 -7.14
C LEU A 124 5.94 4.11 -5.69
N GLU A 125 6.88 4.18 -4.74
CA GLU A 125 6.57 4.15 -3.30
C GLU A 125 5.65 5.33 -2.91
N ALA A 126 5.97 6.54 -3.35
CA ALA A 126 5.16 7.72 -3.09
C ALA A 126 3.76 7.64 -3.72
N ILE A 127 3.65 7.08 -4.93
CA ILE A 127 2.37 6.85 -5.60
C ILE A 127 1.51 5.89 -4.78
N VAL A 128 2.02 4.72 -4.40
CA VAL A 128 1.22 3.71 -3.68
C VAL A 128 0.86 4.19 -2.28
N PHE A 129 1.80 4.82 -1.56
CA PHE A 129 1.55 5.45 -0.26
C PHE A 129 0.42 6.49 -0.33
N THR A 130 0.46 7.35 -1.34
CA THR A 130 -0.56 8.38 -1.52
C THR A 130 -1.89 7.78 -1.98
N ALA A 131 -1.87 6.83 -2.93
CA ALA A 131 -3.06 6.18 -3.47
C ALA A 131 -3.86 5.42 -2.40
N ASP A 132 -3.18 4.72 -1.47
CA ASP A 132 -3.83 4.07 -0.32
C ASP A 132 -4.60 5.08 0.54
N TYR A 133 -4.04 6.27 0.73
CA TYR A 133 -4.66 7.31 1.55
C TYR A 133 -5.87 7.98 0.88
N ILE A 134 -5.82 8.17 -0.46
CA ILE A 134 -6.79 9.01 -1.19
C ILE A 134 -7.80 8.25 -2.04
N GLU A 135 -7.73 6.91 -2.14
CA GLU A 135 -8.61 6.15 -3.04
C GLU A 135 -10.09 6.50 -2.83
N PRO A 136 -10.95 6.36 -3.87
CA PRO A 136 -12.31 6.91 -3.86
C PRO A 136 -13.21 6.43 -2.71
N ASN A 137 -13.01 5.19 -2.21
CA ASN A 137 -13.84 4.64 -1.13
C ASN A 137 -13.37 5.05 0.28
N ARG A 138 -12.27 5.81 0.40
CA ARG A 138 -11.86 6.40 1.66
C ARG A 138 -12.79 7.55 2.03
N ASP A 139 -13.33 7.48 3.24
CA ASP A 139 -14.08 8.54 3.88
C ASP A 139 -13.50 8.71 5.28
N MET A 140 -12.71 9.77 5.47
CA MET A 140 -11.97 10.02 6.70
C MET A 140 -12.02 11.51 7.03
N ASP A 141 -12.34 11.82 8.30
CA ASP A 141 -12.10 13.16 8.83
C ASP A 141 -10.61 13.29 9.16
N CYS A 142 -9.90 14.06 8.34
CA CYS A 142 -8.44 14.19 8.41
C CYS A 142 -8.05 15.60 8.84
N LYS A 143 -7.08 15.69 9.74
CA LYS A 143 -6.52 16.97 10.24
C LYS A 143 -4.99 16.93 10.19
N PRO A 144 -4.32 18.04 9.94
CA PRO A 144 -4.87 19.37 9.62
C PRO A 144 -5.34 19.55 8.17
N TYR A 145 -5.11 18.56 7.29
CA TYR A 145 -5.47 18.68 5.87
C TYR A 145 -6.67 17.77 5.54
N PRO A 146 -7.81 18.35 5.11
CA PRO A 146 -8.96 17.55 4.66
C PRO A 146 -8.61 16.65 3.49
N LEU A 147 -9.21 15.45 3.44
CA LEU A 147 -8.96 14.42 2.41
C LEU A 147 -9.13 14.98 0.99
N GLU A 148 -10.17 15.78 0.77
CA GLU A 148 -10.45 16.39 -0.52
C GLU A 148 -9.32 17.32 -1.01
N ARG A 149 -8.69 18.07 -0.11
CA ARG A 149 -7.52 18.89 -0.43
C ARG A 149 -6.33 18.02 -0.85
N ILE A 150 -6.10 16.91 -0.13
CA ILE A 150 -5.01 15.98 -0.45
C ILE A 150 -5.26 15.34 -1.82
N ARG A 151 -6.50 14.88 -2.11
CA ARG A 151 -6.90 14.33 -3.41
C ARG A 151 -6.58 15.27 -4.56
N ARG A 152 -6.95 16.55 -4.44
CA ARG A 152 -6.62 17.56 -5.46
C ARG A 152 -5.12 17.75 -5.61
N THR A 153 -4.41 17.92 -4.49
CA THR A 153 -2.95 18.14 -4.51
C THR A 153 -2.21 16.95 -5.12
N ALA A 154 -2.65 15.72 -4.86
CA ALA A 154 -1.98 14.49 -5.29
C ALA A 154 -1.78 14.36 -6.81
N PHE A 155 -2.61 15.02 -7.62
CA PHE A 155 -2.48 15.01 -9.08
C PHE A 155 -1.71 16.22 -9.66
N PHE A 156 -1.32 17.18 -8.81
CA PHE A 156 -0.51 18.35 -9.21
C PHE A 156 0.90 18.30 -8.64
N ASP A 157 1.03 17.93 -7.36
CA ASP A 157 2.28 17.86 -6.63
C ASP A 157 2.25 16.68 -5.66
N LEU A 158 2.82 15.55 -6.09
CA LEU A 158 2.88 14.32 -5.31
C LEU A 158 3.67 14.50 -4.01
N ASN A 159 4.77 15.24 -4.04
CA ASN A 159 5.60 15.48 -2.86
C ASN A 159 4.84 16.28 -1.81
N GLN A 160 4.12 17.33 -2.23
CA GLN A 160 3.28 18.11 -1.34
C GLN A 160 2.15 17.26 -0.75
N ALA A 161 1.46 16.44 -1.56
CA ALA A 161 0.40 15.55 -1.08
C ALA A 161 0.93 14.52 -0.07
N THR A 162 2.06 13.90 -0.36
CA THR A 162 2.75 12.98 0.56
C THR A 162 3.09 13.68 1.89
N GLY A 163 3.61 14.91 1.84
CA GLY A 163 3.90 15.73 3.02
C GLY A 163 2.63 16.02 3.85
N MET A 164 1.50 16.31 3.19
CA MET A 164 0.21 16.52 3.86
C MET A 164 -0.28 15.25 4.58
N ILE A 165 -0.15 14.08 3.93
CA ILE A 165 -0.51 12.79 4.52
C ILE A 165 0.35 12.50 5.75
N LEU A 166 1.66 12.66 5.64
CA LEU A 166 2.58 12.47 6.77
C LEU A 166 2.24 13.40 7.93
N LYS A 167 1.90 14.66 7.66
CA LYS A 167 1.48 15.60 8.70
C LYS A 167 0.19 15.17 9.38
N ASN A 168 -0.82 14.74 8.62
CA ASN A 168 -2.07 14.19 9.17
C ASN A 168 -1.79 12.97 10.05
N THR A 169 -0.94 12.06 9.58
CA THR A 169 -0.56 10.85 10.34
C THR A 169 0.13 11.20 11.66
N LEU A 170 1.06 12.16 11.64
CA LEU A 170 1.73 12.63 12.86
C LEU A 170 0.74 13.26 13.84
N THR A 171 -0.15 14.12 13.36
CA THR A 171 -1.20 14.74 14.20
C THR A 171 -2.08 13.66 14.86
N TYR A 172 -2.50 12.62 14.11
CA TYR A 172 -3.28 11.51 14.65
C TYR A 172 -2.54 10.69 15.72
N LEU A 173 -1.22 10.56 15.60
CA LEU A 173 -0.40 9.81 16.57
C LEU A 173 -0.09 10.60 17.84
N GLU A 174 -0.26 11.93 17.82
CA GLU A 174 -0.06 12.84 18.94
C GLU A 174 -1.36 13.04 19.77
N GLU A 175 -2.54 12.70 19.23
CA GLU A 175 -3.85 12.70 19.90
C GLU A 175 -4.04 11.43 20.79
#